data_db098a8474f89f996dcc2b4f47238e36
#
_entry.id   db098a8474f89f996dcc2b4f47238e36
#
_cell.length_a   1.000
_cell.length_b   1.000
_cell.length_c   1.000
_cell.angle_alpha   90.00
_cell.angle_beta   90.00
_cell.angle_gamma   90.00
#
_symmetry.space_group_name_H-M   'P 1'
#
loop_
_entity.id
_entity.type
_entity.pdbx_description
1 polymer ?
#
loop_
_entity_poly.entity_id
_entity_poly.type
_entity_poly.pdbx_seq_one_letter_code
_entity_poly.pdbx_strand_id
1 'polypeptide(L)'
;VIERLKQMPASMLAKAEVMASAPAKYHVHGMAINVVTKDYARTNQFAGQLQGFFLFFKYGYGQAKGNMIYQHGNFGLDASYSYGYGTAYGQVEHEAHHPLGDQRVDYSDKTERKNQTLNHNYRIGLDYAFSQESRLNVAYTGEWTSNDATNNSTGLETSVQKSETHTYLHNVDASYTSPFGLQLSASYTNYQN
;
A
#
# COMPACT_ATOMS: atom_id res chain seq x y z
N VAL A 1 -1.52 1.32 10.15
CA VAL A 1 -2.20 2.16 11.17
C VAL A 1 -2.81 3.40 10.53
N ILE A 2 -2.07 4.21 9.76
CA ILE A 2 -2.55 5.47 9.15
C ILE A 2 -3.73 5.22 8.20
N GLU A 3 -3.68 4.20 7.36
CA GLU A 3 -4.77 3.87 6.45
C GLU A 3 -6.05 3.48 7.20
N ARG A 4 -5.93 2.76 8.33
CA ARG A 4 -7.08 2.45 9.19
C ARG A 4 -7.71 3.71 9.80
N LEU A 5 -6.89 4.67 10.20
CA LEU A 5 -7.37 5.96 10.75
C LEU A 5 -8.10 6.79 9.69
N LYS A 6 -7.60 6.83 8.45
CA LYS A 6 -8.27 7.52 7.33
C LYS A 6 -9.65 6.92 7.00
N GLN A 7 -9.84 5.64 7.29
CA GLN A 7 -11.06 4.89 7.01
C GLN A 7 -12.08 4.97 8.15
N MET A 8 -11.64 5.42 9.33
CA MET A 8 -12.48 5.45 10.52
C MET A 8 -13.40 6.67 10.49
N PRO A 9 -14.72 6.49 10.62
CA PRO A 9 -15.64 7.62 10.78
C PRO A 9 -15.26 8.48 12.00
N ALA A 10 -15.32 9.79 11.87
CA ALA A 10 -15.00 10.71 12.97
C ALA A 10 -15.89 10.47 14.22
N SER A 11 -17.12 9.96 14.02
CA SER A 11 -18.03 9.57 15.09
C SER A 11 -17.49 8.45 15.99
N MET A 12 -16.55 7.64 15.49
CA MET A 12 -15.91 6.56 16.25
C MET A 12 -14.76 7.07 17.15
N LEU A 13 -14.30 8.29 16.96
CA LEU A 13 -13.24 8.86 17.76
C LEU A 13 -13.81 9.39 19.10
N ALA A 14 -13.24 8.94 20.21
CA ALA A 14 -13.48 9.53 21.52
C ALA A 14 -12.57 10.73 21.75
N LYS A 15 -11.28 10.57 21.49
CA LYS A 15 -10.28 11.61 21.60
C LYS A 15 -9.00 11.25 20.83
N ALA A 16 -8.22 12.26 20.50
CA ALA A 16 -6.85 12.11 20.03
C ALA A 16 -5.93 12.81 21.04
N GLU A 17 -4.94 12.09 21.54
CA GLU A 17 -3.96 12.61 22.51
C GLU A 17 -2.61 12.75 21.84
N VAL A 18 -2.07 13.95 21.82
CA VAL A 18 -0.71 14.20 21.33
C VAL A 18 0.24 14.07 22.51
N MET A 19 1.17 13.14 22.41
CA MET A 19 2.19 12.89 23.43
C MET A 19 3.55 13.37 22.91
N ALA A 20 4.19 14.29 23.62
CA ALA A 20 5.53 14.77 23.28
C ALA A 20 6.60 13.68 23.42
N SER A 21 6.36 12.69 24.30
CA SER A 21 7.14 11.47 24.44
C SER A 21 6.18 10.31 24.64
N ALA A 22 6.30 9.31 23.81
CA ALA A 22 5.49 8.10 23.92
C ALA A 22 5.89 7.30 25.17
N PRO A 23 4.95 6.87 26.03
CA PRO A 23 5.24 5.93 27.10
C PRO A 23 5.86 4.63 26.57
N ALA A 24 6.77 4.04 27.35
CA ALA A 24 7.50 2.82 26.97
C ALA A 24 6.60 1.64 26.56
N LYS A 25 5.38 1.59 27.10
CA LYS A 25 4.38 0.54 26.78
C LYS A 25 3.95 0.52 25.31
N TYR A 26 4.19 1.60 24.56
CA TYR A 26 3.85 1.65 23.14
C TYR A 26 5.01 1.24 22.21
N HIS A 27 6.20 0.94 22.77
CA HIS A 27 7.39 0.53 22.03
C HIS A 27 7.78 1.46 20.87
N VAL A 28 7.47 2.75 20.99
CA VAL A 28 7.84 3.80 20.04
C VAL A 28 8.60 4.91 20.74
N HIS A 29 9.54 5.53 20.03
CA HIS A 29 10.33 6.65 20.54
C HIS A 29 9.89 7.96 19.90
N GLY A 30 9.92 9.05 20.67
CA GLY A 30 9.57 10.39 20.19
C GLY A 30 8.09 10.74 20.36
N MET A 31 7.63 11.70 19.57
CA MET A 31 6.23 12.13 19.58
C MET A 31 5.31 11.05 19.06
N ALA A 32 4.18 10.87 19.72
CA ALA A 32 3.13 9.95 19.31
C ALA A 32 1.75 10.60 19.41
N ILE A 33 0.85 10.13 18.56
CA ILE A 33 -0.58 10.46 18.64
C ILE A 33 -1.32 9.20 19.06
N ASN A 34 -1.90 9.23 20.25
CA ASN A 34 -2.79 8.17 20.71
C ASN A 34 -4.22 8.49 20.29
N VAL A 35 -4.78 7.65 19.43
CA VAL A 35 -6.16 7.77 19.01
C VAL A 35 -7.01 6.81 19.81
N VAL A 36 -7.84 7.37 20.68
CA VAL A 36 -8.76 6.62 21.52
C VAL A 36 -10.11 6.58 20.81
N THR A 37 -10.56 5.37 20.49
CA THR A 37 -11.91 5.16 19.97
C THR A 37 -12.92 5.14 21.12
N LYS A 38 -14.14 5.54 20.83
CA LYS A 38 -15.25 5.36 21.78
C LYS A 38 -15.41 3.87 22.06
N ASP A 39 -15.80 3.55 23.26
CA ASP A 39 -16.02 2.16 23.71
C ASP A 39 -17.32 1.63 23.07
N TYR A 40 -17.22 1.20 21.82
CA TYR A 40 -18.33 0.61 21.06
C TYR A 40 -18.49 -0.90 21.29
N ALA A 41 -17.89 -1.42 22.33
CA ALA A 41 -17.88 -2.85 22.66
C ALA A 41 -19.30 -3.50 22.75
N ARG A 42 -20.37 -2.75 22.50
CA ARG A 42 -21.74 -3.24 22.58
C ARG A 42 -22.67 -2.79 21.43
N THR A 43 -22.18 -2.06 20.45
CA THR A 43 -23.01 -1.61 19.33
C THR A 43 -22.62 -2.32 18.05
N ASN A 44 -23.64 -2.88 17.38
CA ASN A 44 -23.45 -3.41 16.04
C ASN A 44 -23.23 -2.26 15.08
N GLN A 45 -22.10 -2.29 14.38
CA GLN A 45 -21.72 -1.25 13.43
C GLN A 45 -21.24 -1.85 12.13
N PHE A 46 -21.64 -1.25 11.05
CA PHE A 46 -21.11 -1.48 9.73
C PHE A 46 -20.79 -0.12 9.10
N ALA A 47 -19.57 0.04 8.62
CA ALA A 47 -19.15 1.19 7.85
C ALA A 47 -18.31 0.72 6.67
N GLY A 48 -18.46 1.38 5.54
CA GLY A 48 -17.68 1.09 4.35
C GLY A 48 -17.52 2.31 3.47
N GLN A 49 -16.49 2.31 2.65
CA GLN A 49 -16.21 3.36 1.69
C GLN A 49 -15.73 2.75 0.39
N LEU A 50 -16.23 3.30 -0.72
CA LEU A 50 -15.70 3.04 -2.05
C LEU A 50 -15.14 4.34 -2.62
N GLN A 51 -13.98 4.26 -3.22
CA GLN A 51 -13.31 5.38 -3.84
C GLN A 51 -12.70 4.92 -5.16
N GLY A 52 -12.83 5.72 -6.19
CA GLY A 52 -12.21 5.48 -7.48
C GLY A 52 -11.80 6.79 -8.13
N PHE A 53 -10.74 6.75 -8.89
CA PHE A 53 -10.38 7.83 -9.79
C PHE A 53 -9.77 7.26 -11.06
N PHE A 54 -9.89 8.03 -12.12
CA PHE A 54 -9.31 7.71 -13.41
C PHE A 54 -8.74 8.99 -14.03
N LEU A 55 -7.51 8.90 -14.51
CA LEU A 55 -6.83 9.97 -15.22
C LEU A 55 -6.53 9.48 -16.64
N PHE A 56 -6.82 10.31 -17.61
CA PHE A 56 -6.57 10.01 -19.01
C PHE A 56 -5.60 11.04 -19.61
N PHE A 57 -4.44 10.55 -19.96
CA PHE A 57 -3.45 11.27 -20.73
C PHE A 57 -3.26 10.56 -22.08
N LYS A 58 -2.01 10.45 -22.56
CA LYS A 58 -1.68 9.57 -23.69
C LYS A 58 -2.04 8.11 -23.39
N TYR A 59 -1.93 7.72 -22.12
CA TYR A 59 -2.34 6.41 -21.57
C TYR A 59 -3.16 6.62 -20.30
N GLY A 60 -4.07 5.68 -20.04
CA GLY A 60 -4.92 5.75 -18.85
C GLY A 60 -4.19 5.31 -17.58
N TYR A 61 -4.56 5.93 -16.46
CA TYR A 61 -4.23 5.49 -15.11
C TYR A 61 -5.50 5.51 -14.27
N GLY A 62 -5.77 4.43 -13.56
CA GLY A 62 -6.96 4.33 -12.73
C GLY A 62 -6.69 3.56 -11.44
N GLN A 63 -7.42 3.92 -10.40
CA GLN A 63 -7.41 3.23 -9.13
C GLN A 63 -8.83 3.12 -8.58
N ALA A 64 -9.15 1.95 -8.03
CA ALA A 64 -10.35 1.71 -7.24
C ALA A 64 -9.95 1.17 -5.87
N LYS A 65 -10.58 1.67 -4.82
CA LYS A 65 -10.38 1.22 -3.43
C LYS A 65 -11.74 0.95 -2.79
N GLY A 66 -11.83 -0.17 -2.06
CA GLY A 66 -12.95 -0.45 -1.18
C GLY A 66 -12.43 -0.80 0.21
N ASN A 67 -13.14 -0.36 1.23
CA ASN A 67 -12.88 -0.77 2.59
C ASN A 67 -14.19 -0.93 3.36
N MET A 68 -14.16 -1.81 4.36
CA MET A 68 -15.28 -2.00 5.27
C MET A 68 -14.77 -2.30 6.69
N ILE A 69 -15.56 -1.88 7.66
CA ILE A 69 -15.39 -2.21 9.07
C ILE A 69 -16.73 -2.75 9.56
N TYR A 70 -16.71 -3.89 10.19
CA TYR A 70 -17.84 -4.52 10.83
C TYR A 70 -17.51 -4.79 12.30
N GLN A 71 -18.41 -4.40 13.19
CA GLN A 71 -18.32 -4.66 14.63
C GLN A 71 -19.63 -5.28 15.11
N HIS A 72 -19.54 -6.39 15.82
CA HIS A 72 -20.68 -7.02 16.46
C HIS A 72 -20.26 -7.58 17.82
N GLY A 73 -20.74 -6.94 18.90
CA GLY A 73 -20.34 -7.31 20.25
C GLY A 73 -18.81 -7.27 20.43
N ASN A 74 -18.23 -8.40 20.77
CA ASN A 74 -16.80 -8.55 20.99
C ASN A 74 -15.99 -8.85 19.73
N PHE A 75 -16.65 -9.00 18.58
CA PHE A 75 -16.03 -9.35 17.32
C PHE A 75 -15.92 -8.12 16.41
N GLY A 76 -14.74 -7.91 15.83
CA GLY A 76 -14.47 -6.92 14.83
C GLY A 76 -13.86 -7.54 13.58
N LEU A 77 -14.26 -7.02 12.42
CA LEU A 77 -13.70 -7.35 11.12
C LEU A 77 -13.38 -6.06 10.40
N ASP A 78 -12.17 -5.93 9.88
CA ASP A 78 -11.82 -4.90 8.90
C ASP A 78 -11.34 -5.57 7.61
N ALA A 79 -11.78 -5.04 6.47
CA ALA A 79 -11.32 -5.50 5.18
C ALA A 79 -11.09 -4.31 4.26
N SER A 80 -10.06 -4.40 3.44
CA SER A 80 -9.79 -3.43 2.39
C SER A 80 -9.21 -4.11 1.16
N TYR A 81 -9.57 -3.55 0.01
CA TYR A 81 -9.03 -3.96 -1.27
C TYR A 81 -8.77 -2.74 -2.13
N SER A 82 -7.66 -2.71 -2.83
CA SER A 82 -7.39 -1.72 -3.86
C SER A 82 -6.85 -2.37 -5.12
N TYR A 83 -7.31 -1.86 -6.23
CA TYR A 83 -6.90 -2.20 -7.57
C TYR A 83 -6.33 -0.94 -8.22
N GLY A 84 -5.17 -1.05 -8.84
CA GLY A 84 -4.56 0.02 -9.61
C GLY A 84 -4.05 -0.49 -10.94
N TYR A 85 -4.30 0.26 -11.98
CA TYR A 85 -3.80 0.00 -13.32
C TYR A 85 -3.32 1.30 -13.95
N GLY A 86 -2.17 1.27 -14.58
CA GLY A 86 -1.66 2.43 -15.28
C GLY A 86 -0.55 2.12 -16.25
N THR A 87 -0.40 3.00 -17.22
CA THR A 87 0.69 2.97 -18.18
C THR A 87 1.46 4.28 -18.13
N ALA A 88 2.73 4.19 -17.73
CA ALA A 88 3.68 5.29 -17.85
C ALA A 88 4.37 5.23 -19.21
N TYR A 89 4.54 6.38 -19.83
CA TYR A 89 5.26 6.53 -21.09
C TYR A 89 6.33 7.62 -20.93
N GLY A 90 7.51 7.33 -21.43
CA GLY A 90 8.62 8.26 -21.49
C GLY A 90 9.31 8.16 -22.86
N GLN A 91 9.85 9.27 -23.32
CA GLN A 91 10.65 9.35 -24.51
C GLN A 91 11.91 10.14 -24.19
N VAL A 92 13.04 9.62 -24.61
CA VAL A 92 14.34 10.29 -24.49
C VAL A 92 14.95 10.30 -25.88
N GLU A 93 15.36 11.48 -26.32
CA GLU A 93 16.14 11.68 -27.54
C GLU A 93 17.54 12.13 -27.12
N HIS A 94 18.52 11.50 -27.69
CA HIS A 94 19.92 11.79 -27.43
C HIS A 94 20.61 12.09 -28.75
N GLU A 95 21.20 13.29 -28.84
CA GLU A 95 21.99 13.73 -29.99
C GLU A 95 23.43 13.92 -29.55
N ALA A 96 24.35 13.37 -30.30
CA ALA A 96 25.77 13.52 -30.05
C ALA A 96 26.51 13.90 -31.34
N HIS A 97 27.45 14.79 -31.20
CA HIS A 97 28.30 15.30 -32.30
C HIS A 97 29.74 14.93 -31.97
N HIS A 98 30.36 14.11 -32.81
CA HIS A 98 31.73 13.66 -32.61
C HIS A 98 32.63 14.24 -33.70
N PRO A 99 33.56 15.15 -33.39
CA PRO A 99 34.59 15.57 -34.34
C PRO A 99 35.59 14.40 -34.52
N LEU A 100 35.82 14.02 -35.76
CA LEU A 100 36.77 12.99 -36.16
C LEU A 100 37.76 13.57 -37.20
N GLY A 101 38.78 14.24 -36.73
CA GLY A 101 39.67 15.02 -37.59
C GLY A 101 38.94 16.18 -38.27
N ASP A 102 38.95 16.23 -39.61
CA ASP A 102 38.25 17.23 -40.41
C ASP A 102 36.77 16.84 -40.69
N GLN A 103 36.31 15.70 -40.17
CA GLN A 103 34.94 15.23 -40.33
C GLN A 103 34.15 15.37 -39.04
N ARG A 104 32.85 15.56 -39.19
CA ARG A 104 31.90 15.54 -38.09
C ARG A 104 30.97 14.32 -38.25
N VAL A 105 30.87 13.51 -37.23
CA VAL A 105 29.93 12.41 -37.16
C VAL A 105 28.80 12.80 -36.22
N ASP A 106 27.62 12.94 -36.75
CA ASP A 106 26.42 13.23 -35.99
C ASP A 106 25.69 11.90 -35.70
N TYR A 107 25.34 11.72 -34.46
CA TYR A 107 24.62 10.55 -33.96
C TYR A 107 23.34 11.01 -33.28
N SER A 108 22.23 10.39 -33.60
CA SER A 108 20.96 10.58 -32.92
C SER A 108 20.33 9.24 -32.58
N ASP A 109 19.92 9.07 -31.34
CA ASP A 109 19.11 7.96 -30.92
C ASP A 109 17.86 8.43 -30.21
N LYS A 110 16.81 7.61 -30.30
CA LYS A 110 15.52 7.83 -29.66
C LYS A 110 15.14 6.57 -28.91
N THR A 111 14.92 6.70 -27.60
CA THR A 111 14.41 5.61 -26.75
C THR A 111 13.01 5.95 -26.27
N GLU A 112 12.05 5.09 -26.60
CA GLU A 112 10.69 5.12 -26.10
C GLU A 112 10.51 4.04 -25.03
N ARG A 113 10.04 4.44 -23.86
CA ARG A 113 9.76 3.55 -22.74
C ARG A 113 8.27 3.53 -22.47
N LYS A 114 7.71 2.34 -22.41
CA LYS A 114 6.34 2.10 -21.97
C LYS A 114 6.41 1.14 -20.78
N ASN A 115 5.86 1.55 -19.65
CA ASN A 115 5.77 0.73 -18.46
C ASN A 115 4.32 0.63 -18.03
N GLN A 116 3.78 -0.57 -18.03
CA GLN A 116 2.43 -0.90 -17.67
C GLN A 116 2.44 -1.60 -16.32
N THR A 117 1.76 -1.03 -15.34
CA THR A 117 1.72 -1.54 -13.98
C THR A 117 0.29 -1.90 -13.61
N LEU A 118 0.13 -3.07 -13.06
CA LEU A 118 -1.09 -3.58 -12.44
C LEU A 118 -0.78 -3.92 -10.99
N ASN A 119 -1.56 -3.42 -10.05
CA ASN A 119 -1.38 -3.74 -8.64
C ASN A 119 -2.70 -4.06 -7.94
N HIS A 120 -2.62 -5.01 -7.02
CA HIS A 120 -3.68 -5.39 -6.12
C HIS A 120 -3.13 -5.36 -4.70
N ASN A 121 -3.81 -4.65 -3.81
CA ASN A 121 -3.51 -4.69 -2.38
C ASN A 121 -4.76 -5.10 -1.64
N TYR A 122 -4.62 -5.99 -0.68
CA TYR A 122 -5.73 -6.49 0.11
C TYR A 122 -5.33 -6.69 1.56
N ARG A 123 -6.31 -6.47 2.45
CA ARG A 123 -6.16 -6.67 3.87
C ARG A 123 -7.46 -7.23 4.44
N ILE A 124 -7.30 -8.17 5.36
CA ILE A 124 -8.37 -8.65 6.22
C ILE A 124 -7.81 -8.64 7.65
N GLY A 125 -8.51 -7.99 8.56
CA GLY A 125 -8.18 -7.94 9.98
C GLY A 125 -9.34 -8.46 10.81
N LEU A 126 -9.04 -9.29 11.79
CA LEU A 126 -9.95 -9.82 12.78
C LEU A 126 -9.55 -9.33 14.16
N ASP A 127 -10.51 -8.90 14.93
CA ASP A 127 -10.34 -8.45 16.31
C ASP A 127 -11.37 -9.16 17.18
N TYR A 128 -10.93 -9.75 18.27
CA TYR A 128 -11.82 -10.39 19.22
C TYR A 128 -11.44 -10.03 20.64
N ALA A 129 -12.38 -9.41 21.37
CA ALA A 129 -12.23 -9.07 22.76
C ALA A 129 -12.85 -10.16 23.65
N PHE A 130 -12.02 -10.96 24.32
CA PHE A 130 -12.49 -11.94 25.31
C PHE A 130 -13.00 -11.25 26.58
N SER A 131 -12.36 -10.13 26.95
CA SER A 131 -12.72 -9.26 28.07
C SER A 131 -12.26 -7.82 27.78
N GLN A 132 -12.44 -6.87 28.72
CA GLN A 132 -11.89 -5.52 28.59
C GLN A 132 -10.35 -5.48 28.54
N GLU A 133 -9.70 -6.47 29.16
CA GLU A 133 -8.25 -6.56 29.29
C GLU A 133 -7.63 -7.65 28.41
N SER A 134 -8.45 -8.46 27.73
CA SER A 134 -7.98 -9.58 26.89
C SER A 134 -8.49 -9.47 25.48
N ARG A 135 -7.57 -9.40 24.51
CA ARG A 135 -7.88 -9.18 23.10
C ARG A 135 -6.94 -9.97 22.18
N LEU A 136 -7.51 -10.52 21.13
CA LEU A 136 -6.79 -11.14 20.02
C LEU A 136 -7.00 -10.31 18.76
N ASN A 137 -5.91 -9.97 18.09
CA ASN A 137 -5.94 -9.38 16.75
C ASN A 137 -5.18 -10.28 15.80
N VAL A 138 -5.74 -10.53 14.63
CA VAL A 138 -5.07 -11.23 13.52
C VAL A 138 -5.31 -10.41 12.26
N ALA A 139 -4.26 -10.15 11.51
CA ALA A 139 -4.37 -9.44 10.25
C ALA A 139 -3.58 -10.15 9.16
N TYR A 140 -4.16 -10.24 8.00
CA TYR A 140 -3.51 -10.67 6.78
C TYR A 140 -3.48 -9.51 5.79
N THR A 141 -2.32 -9.23 5.23
CA THR A 141 -2.13 -8.26 4.14
C THR A 141 -1.42 -8.93 2.98
N GLY A 142 -1.83 -8.59 1.78
CA GLY A 142 -1.19 -9.06 0.57
C GLY A 142 -1.11 -7.97 -0.49
N GLU A 143 -0.07 -8.08 -1.28
CA GLU A 143 0.18 -7.26 -2.45
C GLU A 143 0.57 -8.15 -3.61
N TRP A 144 -0.01 -7.88 -4.76
CA TRP A 144 0.42 -8.42 -6.03
C TRP A 144 0.63 -7.30 -7.02
N THR A 145 1.81 -7.26 -7.63
CA THR A 145 2.17 -6.28 -8.64
C THR A 145 2.69 -6.98 -9.88
N SER A 146 2.15 -6.63 -11.05
CA SER A 146 2.68 -6.98 -12.36
C SER A 146 3.19 -5.74 -13.06
N ASN A 147 4.35 -5.84 -13.66
CA ASN A 147 5.05 -4.74 -14.30
C ASN A 147 5.57 -5.19 -15.67
N ASP A 148 4.96 -4.66 -16.75
CA ASP A 148 5.35 -4.95 -18.11
C ASP A 148 6.05 -3.73 -18.70
N ALA A 149 7.37 -3.82 -18.90
CA ALA A 149 8.18 -2.77 -19.47
C ALA A 149 8.59 -3.09 -20.91
N THR A 150 8.45 -2.13 -21.80
CA THR A 150 8.96 -2.19 -23.17
C THR A 150 9.79 -0.95 -23.43
N ASN A 151 11.04 -1.15 -23.84
CA ASN A 151 11.95 -0.13 -24.28
C ASN A 151 12.25 -0.34 -25.77
N ASN A 152 11.93 0.64 -26.59
CA ASN A 152 12.25 0.66 -28.03
C ASN A 152 13.31 1.71 -28.27
N SER A 153 14.49 1.32 -28.70
CA SER A 153 15.56 2.24 -29.08
C SER A 153 15.76 2.19 -30.60
N THR A 154 15.80 3.37 -31.19
CA THR A 154 16.05 3.57 -32.63
C THR A 154 17.18 4.56 -32.81
N GLY A 155 18.16 4.23 -33.62
CA GLY A 155 19.35 5.02 -33.90
C GLY A 155 20.17 4.31 -34.96
N LEU A 156 21.50 4.19 -34.75
CA LEU A 156 22.34 3.34 -35.59
C LEU A 156 21.88 1.89 -35.64
N GLU A 157 21.38 1.42 -34.51
CA GLU A 157 20.76 0.11 -34.41
C GLU A 157 19.36 0.26 -33.79
N THR A 158 18.47 -0.64 -34.16
CA THR A 158 17.15 -0.73 -33.54
C THR A 158 17.13 -1.89 -32.57
N SER A 159 16.74 -1.62 -31.33
CA SER A 159 16.57 -2.66 -30.33
C SER A 159 15.21 -2.55 -29.61
N VAL A 160 14.68 -3.71 -29.24
CA VAL A 160 13.46 -3.83 -28.44
C VAL A 160 13.77 -4.69 -27.25
N GLN A 161 13.66 -4.10 -26.08
CA GLN A 161 13.79 -4.82 -24.82
C GLN A 161 12.44 -4.91 -24.15
N LYS A 162 12.05 -6.12 -23.77
CA LYS A 162 10.83 -6.38 -22.98
C LYS A 162 11.22 -7.01 -21.66
N SER A 163 10.56 -6.59 -20.60
CA SER A 163 10.72 -7.15 -19.26
C SER A 163 9.35 -7.27 -18.62
N GLU A 164 9.10 -8.42 -18.03
CA GLU A 164 7.90 -8.70 -17.25
C GLU A 164 8.35 -9.13 -15.86
N THR A 165 7.74 -8.52 -14.84
CA THR A 165 8.07 -8.80 -13.44
C THR A 165 6.79 -8.93 -12.65
N HIS A 166 6.70 -10.00 -11.87
CA HIS A 166 5.60 -10.23 -10.94
C HIS A 166 6.13 -10.26 -9.51
N THR A 167 5.52 -9.48 -8.65
CA THR A 167 5.89 -9.43 -7.25
C THR A 167 4.71 -9.81 -6.38
N TYR A 168 4.93 -10.67 -5.40
CA TYR A 168 3.95 -11.12 -4.42
C TYR A 168 4.49 -10.84 -3.01
N LEU A 169 3.70 -10.19 -2.20
CA LEU A 169 3.97 -9.98 -0.79
C LEU A 169 2.79 -10.48 0.03
N HIS A 170 3.05 -11.32 1.00
CA HIS A 170 2.07 -11.80 1.95
C HIS A 170 2.59 -11.57 3.36
N ASN A 171 1.77 -10.98 4.21
CA ASN A 171 2.10 -10.75 5.62
C ASN A 171 0.93 -11.18 6.50
N VAL A 172 1.25 -11.91 7.57
CA VAL A 172 0.31 -12.28 8.62
C VAL A 172 0.84 -11.73 9.93
N ASP A 173 0.06 -10.91 10.60
CA ASP A 173 0.34 -10.39 11.93
C ASP A 173 -0.68 -10.93 12.91
N ALA A 174 -0.22 -11.40 14.06
CA ALA A 174 -1.08 -11.81 15.16
C ALA A 174 -0.60 -11.17 16.46
N SER A 175 -1.50 -10.70 17.28
CA SER A 175 -1.19 -10.20 18.62
C SER A 175 -2.28 -10.59 19.63
N TYR A 176 -1.84 -10.96 20.81
CA TYR A 176 -2.71 -11.31 21.93
C TYR A 176 -2.30 -10.54 23.17
N THR A 177 -3.28 -9.94 23.84
CA THR A 177 -3.11 -9.31 25.15
C THR A 177 -3.91 -10.10 26.17
N SER A 178 -3.28 -10.49 27.28
CA SER A 178 -3.91 -11.22 28.37
C SER A 178 -4.41 -10.30 29.49
N PRO A 179 -5.34 -10.75 30.35
CA PRO A 179 -5.85 -9.97 31.48
C PRO A 179 -4.77 -9.57 32.50
N PHE A 180 -3.69 -10.34 32.60
CA PHE A 180 -2.56 -10.06 33.51
C PHE A 180 -1.42 -9.27 32.85
N GLY A 181 -1.69 -8.62 31.72
CA GLY A 181 -0.74 -7.71 31.07
C GLY A 181 0.31 -8.37 30.17
N LEU A 182 0.28 -9.71 29.97
CA LEU A 182 1.15 -10.36 29.00
C LEU A 182 0.72 -10.00 27.58
N GLN A 183 1.67 -9.56 26.76
CA GLN A 183 1.47 -9.29 25.33
C GLN A 183 2.33 -10.23 24.52
N LEU A 184 1.71 -10.93 23.58
CA LEU A 184 2.37 -11.80 22.62
C LEU A 184 2.11 -11.23 21.21
N SER A 185 3.13 -11.24 20.37
CA SER A 185 2.99 -10.86 18.96
C SER A 185 3.82 -11.79 18.09
N ALA A 186 3.29 -12.10 16.92
CA ALA A 186 3.97 -12.85 15.88
C ALA A 186 3.69 -12.20 14.53
N SER A 187 4.70 -12.17 13.68
CA SER A 187 4.58 -11.69 12.29
C SER A 187 5.30 -12.66 11.36
N TYR A 188 4.66 -12.95 10.24
CA TYR A 188 5.22 -13.76 9.18
C TYR A 188 5.09 -13.01 7.85
N THR A 189 6.19 -12.89 7.13
CA THR A 189 6.22 -12.25 5.82
C THR A 189 6.81 -13.20 4.79
N ASN A 190 6.13 -13.33 3.64
CA ASN A 190 6.62 -14.04 2.47
C ASN A 190 6.67 -13.07 1.29
N TYR A 191 7.81 -13.02 0.62
CA TYR A 191 8.04 -12.21 -0.56
C TYR A 191 8.54 -13.10 -1.71
N GLN A 192 7.95 -12.92 -2.89
CA GLN A 192 8.34 -13.61 -4.12
C GLN A 192 8.43 -12.59 -5.26
N ASN A 193 9.45 -12.74 -6.09
CA ASN A 193 9.73 -11.91 -7.25
C ASN A 193 10.08 -12.77 -8.46
#